data_a548256fabe2c3b91f8bdc48147051ba
#
_entry.id   a548256fabe2c3b91f8bdc48147051ba
#
_cell.length_a   1.000
_cell.length_b   1.000
_cell.length_c   1.000
_cell.angle_alpha   90.00
_cell.angle_beta   90.00
_cell.angle_gamma   90.00
#
_symmetry.space_group_name_H-M   'P 1'
#
loop_
_entity.id
_entity.type
_entity.pdbx_description
1 polymer ?
#
loop_
_entity_poly.entity_id
_entity_poly.type
_entity_poly.pdbx_seq_one_letter_code
_entity_poly.pdbx_strand_id
1 'polypeptide(L)'
;MAKGKGAILVTGATGQQGGAVARELLARKHTVRAMTRTPDSDAAKALARQGAEIVKGDLNDAESLRRALQGAWGVFAVQNTWEAGVEGEEAQGKRIAELARKAGVQHYVYTSVGSAHRKTGIPHFDNKWRIEETVRGLGFPSHVILRPVFFMDNFLSPWFKPGIDQGKLMIGLKPTTALQMIAVKDIGKYGLLAFEQAEELNRREIDLAGDAHTMPQAAQILSKAAGRTITFQPVSIAEVRKASEDYALMLEWFDRVGYDADIPGNAKRYGIKPTTLAEWAARVRWSSPTA
;
A
#
# COMPACT_ATOMS: atom_id res chain seq x y z
N MET A 1 10.45 -20.81 -15.55
CA MET A 1 9.86 -20.72 -14.20
C MET A 1 10.98 -20.80 -13.19
N ALA A 2 11.34 -19.70 -12.56
CA ALA A 2 12.38 -19.71 -11.53
C ALA A 2 11.82 -20.36 -10.26
N LYS A 3 11.93 -21.69 -10.17
CA LYS A 3 11.70 -22.43 -8.94
C LYS A 3 12.86 -22.16 -7.97
N GLY A 4 12.53 -21.64 -6.75
CA GLY A 4 13.37 -21.92 -5.61
C GLY A 4 14.45 -20.90 -5.24
N LYS A 5 14.20 -19.58 -5.38
CA LYS A 5 15.14 -18.59 -4.77
C LYS A 5 15.09 -18.56 -3.23
N GLY A 6 14.18 -19.26 -2.57
CA GLY A 6 13.96 -19.26 -1.11
C GLY A 6 12.66 -18.59 -0.66
N ALA A 7 12.44 -18.53 0.65
CA ALA A 7 11.22 -17.96 1.21
C ALA A 7 11.20 -16.43 1.08
N ILE A 8 10.01 -15.87 0.82
CA ILE A 8 9.74 -14.43 0.82
C ILE A 8 8.98 -14.09 2.10
N LEU A 9 9.58 -13.30 2.97
CA LEU A 9 8.91 -12.75 4.14
C LEU A 9 8.05 -11.57 3.73
N VAL A 10 6.77 -11.60 4.08
CA VAL A 10 5.82 -10.50 3.86
C VAL A 10 5.41 -9.94 5.21
N THR A 11 5.76 -8.69 5.50
CA THR A 11 5.24 -7.98 6.67
C THR A 11 3.83 -7.44 6.38
N GLY A 12 3.04 -7.16 7.42
CA GLY A 12 1.67 -6.70 7.22
C GLY A 12 0.81 -7.66 6.37
N ALA A 13 1.13 -8.96 6.36
CA ALA A 13 0.53 -9.96 5.49
C ALA A 13 -0.99 -10.13 5.69
N THR A 14 -1.51 -9.81 6.87
CA THR A 14 -2.95 -9.83 7.17
C THR A 14 -3.65 -8.51 6.84
N GLY A 15 -2.91 -7.49 6.41
CA GLY A 15 -3.44 -6.19 6.00
C GLY A 15 -3.70 -6.09 4.49
N GLN A 16 -3.97 -4.86 4.03
CA GLN A 16 -4.33 -4.60 2.62
C GLN A 16 -3.18 -4.92 1.67
N GLN A 17 -2.08 -4.17 1.72
CA GLN A 17 -0.97 -4.30 0.77
C GLN A 17 -0.24 -5.64 0.92
N GLY A 18 0.23 -5.96 2.13
CA GLY A 18 0.94 -7.21 2.39
C GLY A 18 0.10 -8.44 2.06
N GLY A 19 -1.21 -8.39 2.36
CA GLY A 19 -2.14 -9.46 2.01
C GLY A 19 -2.35 -9.62 0.51
N ALA A 20 -2.41 -8.52 -0.24
CA ALA A 20 -2.50 -8.56 -1.70
C ALA A 20 -1.24 -9.18 -2.32
N VAL A 21 -0.06 -8.76 -1.88
CA VAL A 21 1.22 -9.31 -2.34
C VAL A 21 1.36 -10.78 -1.97
N ALA A 22 1.04 -11.15 -0.72
CA ALA A 22 1.12 -12.56 -0.28
C ALA A 22 0.24 -13.48 -1.15
N ARG A 23 -1.00 -13.07 -1.46
CA ARG A 23 -1.90 -13.84 -2.32
C ARG A 23 -1.39 -14.00 -3.74
N GLU A 24 -0.87 -12.94 -4.36
CA GLU A 24 -0.31 -13.01 -5.72
C GLU A 24 0.93 -13.92 -5.75
N LEU A 25 1.81 -13.84 -4.77
CA LEU A 25 2.98 -14.72 -4.64
C LEU A 25 2.57 -16.19 -4.47
N LEU A 26 1.59 -16.47 -3.58
CA LEU A 26 1.08 -17.84 -3.37
C LEU A 26 0.41 -18.42 -4.62
N ALA A 27 -0.36 -17.62 -5.35
CA ALA A 27 -0.98 -18.03 -6.60
C ALA A 27 0.06 -18.44 -7.66
N ARG A 28 1.26 -17.85 -7.61
CA ARG A 28 2.41 -18.17 -8.48
C ARG A 28 3.35 -19.23 -7.88
N LYS A 29 2.94 -19.87 -6.77
CA LYS A 29 3.68 -20.96 -6.12
C LYS A 29 5.04 -20.55 -5.53
N HIS A 30 5.18 -19.26 -5.16
CA HIS A 30 6.31 -18.85 -4.33
C HIS A 30 6.15 -19.35 -2.89
N THR A 31 7.26 -19.62 -2.22
CA THR A 31 7.28 -19.90 -0.78
C THR A 31 7.10 -18.58 -0.02
N VAL A 32 5.96 -18.40 0.62
CA VAL A 32 5.60 -17.17 1.35
C VAL A 32 5.60 -17.42 2.85
N ARG A 33 6.34 -16.61 3.57
CA ARG A 33 6.30 -16.50 5.02
C ARG A 33 5.51 -15.24 5.38
N ALA A 34 4.29 -15.43 5.88
CA ALA A 34 3.37 -14.36 6.22
C ALA A 34 3.54 -13.94 7.68
N MET A 35 4.15 -12.77 7.93
CA MET A 35 4.37 -12.28 9.29
C MET A 35 3.14 -11.52 9.82
N THR A 36 2.73 -11.88 11.04
CA THR A 36 1.61 -11.23 11.75
C THR A 36 1.82 -11.26 13.26
N ARG A 37 1.25 -10.30 13.97
CA ARG A 37 1.17 -10.30 15.45
C ARG A 37 0.16 -11.32 15.98
N THR A 38 -0.86 -11.64 15.18
CA THR A 38 -1.99 -12.49 15.53
C THR A 38 -2.11 -13.71 14.59
N PRO A 39 -1.30 -14.77 14.79
CA PRO A 39 -1.29 -15.96 13.93
C PRO A 39 -2.64 -16.67 13.83
N ASP A 40 -3.46 -16.58 14.86
CA ASP A 40 -4.77 -17.27 14.95
C ASP A 40 -5.92 -16.46 14.34
N SER A 41 -5.67 -15.28 13.79
CA SER A 41 -6.69 -14.47 13.11
C SER A 41 -7.22 -15.17 11.85
N ASP A 42 -8.48 -14.89 11.48
CA ASP A 42 -9.09 -15.45 10.27
C ASP A 42 -8.30 -15.10 9.00
N ALA A 43 -7.72 -13.89 8.94
CA ALA A 43 -6.88 -13.48 7.83
C ALA A 43 -5.59 -14.32 7.74
N ALA A 44 -4.93 -14.61 8.86
CA ALA A 44 -3.76 -15.47 8.90
C ALA A 44 -4.12 -16.91 8.51
N LYS A 45 -5.20 -17.47 9.08
CA LYS A 45 -5.72 -18.79 8.72
C LYS A 45 -6.07 -18.91 7.23
N ALA A 46 -6.61 -17.82 6.64
CA ALA A 46 -6.91 -17.80 5.21
C ALA A 46 -5.65 -17.87 4.35
N LEU A 47 -4.56 -17.21 4.73
CA LEU A 47 -3.27 -17.31 4.05
C LEU A 47 -2.63 -18.70 4.26
N ALA A 48 -2.73 -19.27 5.45
CA ALA A 48 -2.24 -20.63 5.73
C ALA A 48 -2.93 -21.68 4.82
N ARG A 49 -4.25 -21.57 4.64
CA ARG A 49 -4.99 -22.45 3.71
C ARG A 49 -4.55 -22.32 2.26
N GLN A 50 -3.98 -21.18 1.89
CA GLN A 50 -3.39 -20.94 0.56
C GLN A 50 -1.93 -21.40 0.45
N GLY A 51 -1.34 -21.90 1.54
CA GLY A 51 0.02 -22.44 1.58
C GLY A 51 1.08 -21.50 2.14
N ALA A 52 0.70 -20.41 2.80
CA ALA A 52 1.66 -19.57 3.50
C ALA A 52 2.14 -20.20 4.82
N GLU A 53 3.42 -20.09 5.11
CA GLU A 53 3.97 -20.27 6.44
C GLU A 53 3.61 -19.06 7.30
N ILE A 54 2.81 -19.24 8.35
CA ILE A 54 2.46 -18.14 9.25
C ILE A 54 3.53 -18.03 10.34
N VAL A 55 4.12 -16.85 10.47
CA VAL A 55 5.12 -16.56 11.50
C VAL A 55 4.65 -15.43 12.41
N LYS A 56 4.79 -15.64 13.72
CA LYS A 56 4.53 -14.59 14.70
C LYS A 56 5.69 -13.60 14.70
N GLY A 57 5.40 -12.32 14.49
CA GLY A 57 6.40 -11.26 14.54
C GLY A 57 5.78 -9.89 14.73
N ASP A 58 6.55 -9.01 15.35
CA ASP A 58 6.20 -7.60 15.58
C ASP A 58 7.35 -6.72 15.08
N LEU A 59 7.02 -5.67 14.33
CA LEU A 59 8.00 -4.71 13.83
C LEU A 59 8.71 -3.93 14.96
N ASN A 60 8.15 -3.95 16.17
CA ASN A 60 8.76 -3.36 17.36
C ASN A 60 9.68 -4.33 18.11
N ASP A 61 9.61 -5.64 17.84
CA ASP A 61 10.41 -6.67 18.49
C ASP A 61 11.50 -7.21 17.54
N ALA A 62 12.72 -6.73 17.75
CA ALA A 62 13.88 -7.11 16.94
C ALA A 62 14.17 -8.62 16.98
N GLU A 63 13.87 -9.31 18.10
CA GLU A 63 14.14 -10.74 18.22
C GLU A 63 13.15 -11.56 17.40
N SER A 64 11.87 -11.18 17.42
CA SER A 64 10.86 -11.80 16.55
C SER A 64 11.18 -11.59 15.07
N LEU A 65 11.69 -10.41 14.70
CA LEU A 65 12.13 -10.12 13.33
C LEU A 65 13.31 -10.97 12.89
N ARG A 66 14.34 -11.17 13.77
CA ARG A 66 15.46 -12.05 13.46
C ARG A 66 15.00 -13.48 13.16
N ARG A 67 14.08 -14.01 13.99
CA ARG A 67 13.49 -15.34 13.75
C ARG A 67 12.72 -15.41 12.44
N ALA A 68 11.89 -14.40 12.15
CA ALA A 68 11.10 -14.34 10.93
C ALA A 68 11.98 -14.23 9.66
N LEU A 69 13.12 -13.56 9.74
CA LEU A 69 14.06 -13.33 8.65
C LEU A 69 15.00 -14.51 8.38
N GLN A 70 15.11 -15.47 9.32
CA GLN A 70 16.06 -16.57 9.20
C GLN A 70 15.82 -17.37 7.90
N GLY A 71 16.83 -17.40 7.00
CA GLY A 71 16.75 -18.10 5.73
C GLY A 71 15.79 -17.47 4.71
N ALA A 72 15.27 -16.27 4.93
CA ALA A 72 14.50 -15.56 3.94
C ALA A 72 15.40 -15.08 2.80
N TRP A 73 15.03 -15.41 1.57
CA TRP A 73 15.66 -14.88 0.37
C TRP A 73 15.24 -13.46 0.07
N GLY A 74 13.94 -13.16 0.25
CA GLY A 74 13.36 -11.88 -0.06
C GLY A 74 12.45 -11.36 1.06
N VAL A 75 12.23 -10.04 1.07
CA VAL A 75 11.34 -9.37 2.01
C VAL A 75 10.44 -8.40 1.24
N PHE A 76 9.12 -8.46 1.48
CA PHE A 76 8.20 -7.37 1.20
C PHE A 76 7.91 -6.65 2.51
N ALA A 77 8.34 -5.39 2.61
CA ALA A 77 8.24 -4.59 3.82
C ALA A 77 7.19 -3.50 3.70
N VAL A 78 6.19 -3.55 4.57
CA VAL A 78 5.17 -2.51 4.76
C VAL A 78 5.02 -2.19 6.24
N GLN A 79 4.90 -0.91 6.57
CA GLN A 79 4.58 -0.37 7.88
C GLN A 79 3.27 0.42 7.79
N ASN A 80 2.74 0.83 8.93
CA ASN A 80 1.48 1.57 8.99
C ASN A 80 1.59 2.77 9.92
N THR A 81 1.66 3.98 9.35
CA THR A 81 1.71 5.23 10.09
C THR A 81 0.54 5.41 11.04
N TRP A 82 -0.66 4.97 10.63
CA TRP A 82 -1.88 5.15 11.42
C TRP A 82 -1.93 4.29 12.68
N GLU A 83 -1.12 3.22 12.74
CA GLU A 83 -0.94 2.41 13.95
C GLU A 83 0.25 2.85 14.78
N ALA A 84 1.39 3.12 14.13
CA ALA A 84 2.67 3.33 14.80
C ALA A 84 3.00 4.81 15.07
N GLY A 85 2.28 5.72 14.43
CA GLY A 85 2.69 7.12 14.31
C GLY A 85 3.86 7.30 13.35
N VAL A 86 4.17 8.56 13.02
CA VAL A 86 5.23 8.90 12.04
C VAL A 86 6.60 8.38 12.48
N GLU A 87 6.99 8.65 13.71
CA GLU A 87 8.29 8.23 14.27
C GLU A 87 8.37 6.70 14.44
N GLY A 88 7.29 6.09 14.91
CA GLY A 88 7.21 4.64 15.07
C GLY A 88 7.31 3.91 13.74
N GLU A 89 6.63 4.38 12.70
CA GLU A 89 6.74 3.82 11.36
C GLU A 89 8.17 3.92 10.81
N GLU A 90 8.83 5.06 10.99
CA GLU A 90 10.21 5.24 10.57
C GLU A 90 11.14 4.27 11.28
N ALA A 91 11.02 4.17 12.60
CA ALA A 91 11.82 3.25 13.41
C ALA A 91 11.58 1.77 13.00
N GLN A 92 10.34 1.38 12.75
CA GLN A 92 9.99 0.05 12.26
C GLN A 92 10.58 -0.23 10.88
N GLY A 93 10.44 0.71 9.94
CA GLY A 93 10.93 0.57 8.57
C GLY A 93 12.46 0.42 8.51
N LYS A 94 13.19 1.25 9.25
CA LYS A 94 14.64 1.16 9.37
C LYS A 94 15.07 -0.14 10.01
N ARG A 95 14.45 -0.52 11.14
CA ARG A 95 14.79 -1.76 11.88
C ARG A 95 14.65 -3.00 11.02
N ILE A 96 13.52 -3.18 10.32
CA ILE A 96 13.33 -4.37 9.49
C ILE A 96 14.31 -4.40 8.32
N ALA A 97 14.62 -3.26 7.69
CA ALA A 97 15.60 -3.18 6.62
C ALA A 97 17.01 -3.55 7.09
N GLU A 98 17.45 -3.00 8.22
CA GLU A 98 18.76 -3.31 8.80
C GLU A 98 18.88 -4.79 9.20
N LEU A 99 17.85 -5.35 9.84
CA LEU A 99 17.84 -6.76 10.23
C LEU A 99 17.79 -7.68 9.03
N ALA A 100 17.03 -7.34 7.99
CA ALA A 100 17.00 -8.09 6.73
C ALA A 100 18.37 -8.11 6.06
N ARG A 101 19.06 -6.97 6.03
CA ARG A 101 20.41 -6.89 5.46
C ARG A 101 21.41 -7.74 6.26
N LYS A 102 21.35 -7.69 7.60
CA LYS A 102 22.19 -8.51 8.50
C LYS A 102 21.88 -10.01 8.37
N ALA A 103 20.64 -10.37 8.10
CA ALA A 103 20.21 -11.77 7.87
C ALA A 103 20.61 -12.32 6.48
N GLY A 104 21.25 -11.49 5.62
CA GLY A 104 21.69 -11.91 4.31
C GLY A 104 20.60 -11.94 3.23
N VAL A 105 19.48 -11.23 3.45
CA VAL A 105 18.41 -11.11 2.45
C VAL A 105 18.97 -10.59 1.13
N GLN A 106 18.62 -11.26 0.03
CA GLN A 106 19.14 -10.98 -1.31
C GLN A 106 18.28 -9.96 -2.07
N HIS A 107 16.97 -9.91 -1.81
CA HIS A 107 16.05 -9.01 -2.49
C HIS A 107 15.09 -8.34 -1.51
N TYR A 108 15.06 -7.01 -1.51
CA TYR A 108 14.24 -6.24 -0.58
C TYR A 108 13.26 -5.34 -1.35
N VAL A 109 11.96 -5.55 -1.15
CA VAL A 109 10.90 -4.72 -1.73
C VAL A 109 10.29 -3.88 -0.62
N TYR A 110 10.42 -2.57 -0.72
CA TYR A 110 9.82 -1.63 0.22
C TYR A 110 8.61 -0.95 -0.42
N THR A 111 7.47 -0.93 0.29
CA THR A 111 6.33 -0.12 -0.13
C THR A 111 6.30 1.19 0.65
N SER A 112 6.57 2.26 -0.09
CA SER A 112 6.62 3.65 0.35
C SER A 112 5.29 4.35 0.07
N VAL A 113 5.33 5.58 -0.45
CA VAL A 113 4.18 6.38 -0.89
C VAL A 113 4.54 7.17 -2.14
N GLY A 114 3.57 7.38 -3.02
CA GLY A 114 3.72 8.21 -4.21
C GLY A 114 4.28 9.59 -3.86
N SER A 115 5.22 10.06 -4.67
CA SER A 115 5.85 11.38 -4.50
C SER A 115 6.69 11.59 -3.22
N ALA A 116 7.05 10.54 -2.46
CA ALA A 116 7.88 10.67 -1.27
C ALA A 116 9.19 11.44 -1.51
N HIS A 117 9.77 11.31 -2.71
CA HIS A 117 11.02 11.97 -3.14
C HIS A 117 10.89 13.47 -3.38
N ARG A 118 9.67 14.04 -3.34
CA ARG A 118 9.41 15.43 -3.75
C ARG A 118 9.48 16.46 -2.63
N LYS A 119 10.00 16.08 -1.45
CA LYS A 119 10.10 16.97 -0.27
C LYS A 119 8.75 17.62 0.02
N THR A 120 7.76 16.78 0.29
CA THR A 120 6.35 17.19 0.37
C THR A 120 6.05 18.06 1.58
N GLY A 121 6.80 17.92 2.66
CA GLY A 121 6.51 18.52 3.96
C GLY A 121 5.37 17.81 4.70
N ILE A 122 4.89 16.68 4.18
CA ILE A 122 3.88 15.84 4.83
C ILE A 122 4.62 14.83 5.70
N PRO A 123 4.41 14.83 7.03
CA PRO A 123 5.22 14.02 7.95
C PRO A 123 5.28 12.53 7.60
N HIS A 124 4.13 11.90 7.25
CA HIS A 124 4.10 10.48 6.88
C HIS A 124 4.61 10.18 5.45
N PHE A 125 4.84 11.18 4.59
CA PHE A 125 5.55 10.99 3.32
C PHE A 125 7.06 11.12 3.55
N ASP A 126 7.45 12.12 4.32
CA ASP A 126 8.85 12.42 4.57
C ASP A 126 9.53 11.34 5.42
N ASN A 127 8.81 10.69 6.37
CA ASN A 127 9.37 9.54 7.09
C ASN A 127 9.61 8.34 6.17
N LYS A 128 8.69 8.09 5.23
CA LYS A 128 8.86 7.01 4.23
C LYS A 128 10.05 7.29 3.32
N TRP A 129 10.26 8.55 2.92
CA TRP A 129 11.45 8.93 2.19
C TRP A 129 12.73 8.58 2.98
N ARG A 130 12.78 8.88 4.29
CA ARG A 130 13.93 8.53 5.14
C ARG A 130 14.14 7.02 5.28
N ILE A 131 13.06 6.23 5.24
CA ILE A 131 13.16 4.77 5.16
C ILE A 131 13.75 4.33 3.80
N GLU A 132 13.30 4.93 2.68
CA GLU A 132 13.86 4.67 1.36
C GLU A 132 15.36 4.96 1.30
N GLU A 133 15.82 6.09 1.88
CA GLU A 133 17.24 6.44 1.97
C GLU A 133 18.02 5.36 2.74
N THR A 134 17.45 4.85 3.83
CA THR A 134 18.04 3.72 4.58
C THR A 134 18.14 2.47 3.71
N VAL A 135 17.07 2.08 3.00
CA VAL A 135 17.07 0.91 2.12
C VAL A 135 18.16 1.03 1.04
N ARG A 136 18.26 2.20 0.41
CA ARG A 136 19.32 2.48 -0.59
C ARG A 136 20.73 2.38 0.01
N GLY A 137 20.91 2.93 1.20
CA GLY A 137 22.21 2.96 1.89
C GLY A 137 22.70 1.62 2.42
N LEU A 138 21.80 0.66 2.69
CA LEU A 138 22.15 -0.64 3.25
C LEU A 138 22.85 -1.59 2.26
N GLY A 139 22.84 -1.29 0.96
CA GLY A 139 23.56 -2.07 -0.03
C GLY A 139 23.02 -3.50 -0.19
N PHE A 140 21.71 -3.67 -0.25
CA PHE A 140 21.13 -4.97 -0.66
C PHE A 140 21.61 -5.37 -2.04
N PRO A 141 21.85 -6.67 -2.31
CA PRO A 141 22.19 -7.13 -3.66
C PRO A 141 21.15 -6.68 -4.71
N SER A 142 19.86 -6.72 -4.32
CA SER A 142 18.78 -6.17 -5.11
C SER A 142 17.71 -5.55 -4.22
N HIS A 143 17.16 -4.39 -4.63
CA HIS A 143 15.99 -3.79 -3.98
C HIS A 143 15.08 -3.08 -4.98
N VAL A 144 13.80 -2.99 -4.62
CA VAL A 144 12.77 -2.23 -5.35
C VAL A 144 11.98 -1.39 -4.36
N ILE A 145 11.67 -0.15 -4.74
CA ILE A 145 10.79 0.74 -3.98
C ILE A 145 9.52 0.94 -4.77
N LEU A 146 8.38 0.54 -4.18
CA LEU A 146 7.05 0.77 -4.73
C LEU A 146 6.42 1.97 -4.01
N ARG A 147 5.90 2.92 -4.76
CA ARG A 147 5.30 4.15 -4.23
C ARG A 147 3.84 4.25 -4.63
N PRO A 148 2.94 3.51 -3.97
CA PRO A 148 1.51 3.62 -4.28
C PRO A 148 0.97 4.99 -3.89
N VAL A 149 0.00 5.46 -4.69
CA VAL A 149 -0.81 6.65 -4.43
C VAL A 149 -2.01 6.32 -3.55
N PHE A 150 -3.01 7.20 -3.43
CA PHE A 150 -4.24 6.98 -2.67
C PHE A 150 -4.94 5.68 -3.07
N PHE A 151 -5.33 4.84 -2.10
CA PHE A 151 -5.99 3.56 -2.39
C PHE A 151 -7.47 3.73 -2.68
N MET A 152 -7.98 3.12 -3.75
CA MET A 152 -9.43 3.02 -4.00
C MET A 152 -10.12 2.33 -2.82
N ASP A 153 -9.46 1.36 -2.22
CA ASP A 153 -9.92 0.59 -1.07
C ASP A 153 -10.16 1.46 0.19
N ASN A 154 -9.60 2.68 0.24
CA ASN A 154 -9.89 3.65 1.30
C ASN A 154 -11.37 4.05 1.35
N PHE A 155 -12.08 4.02 0.22
CA PHE A 155 -13.52 4.29 0.21
C PHE A 155 -14.34 3.27 1.02
N LEU A 156 -13.76 2.12 1.35
CA LEU A 156 -14.34 1.11 2.23
C LEU A 156 -13.83 1.17 3.68
N SER A 157 -12.94 2.11 3.97
CA SER A 157 -12.39 2.28 5.31
C SER A 157 -13.43 2.82 6.30
N PRO A 158 -13.21 2.67 7.62
CA PRO A 158 -14.07 3.28 8.64
C PRO A 158 -14.22 4.80 8.52
N TRP A 159 -13.30 5.47 7.83
CA TRP A 159 -13.32 6.92 7.61
C TRP A 159 -14.26 7.35 6.49
N PHE A 160 -14.37 6.57 5.42
CA PHE A 160 -15.17 6.92 4.25
C PHE A 160 -16.50 6.16 4.17
N LYS A 161 -16.48 4.87 4.50
CA LYS A 161 -17.63 3.98 4.30
C LYS A 161 -18.90 4.48 4.96
N PRO A 162 -18.92 4.95 6.21
CA PRO A 162 -20.15 5.43 6.85
C PRO A 162 -20.81 6.60 6.10
N GLY A 163 -20.01 7.55 5.60
CA GLY A 163 -20.49 8.64 4.76
C GLY A 163 -21.05 8.14 3.43
N ILE A 164 -20.30 7.27 2.76
CA ILE A 164 -20.70 6.67 1.49
C ILE A 164 -22.01 5.89 1.64
N ASP A 165 -22.19 5.13 2.71
CA ASP A 165 -23.42 4.40 2.99
C ASP A 165 -24.62 5.35 3.20
N GLN A 166 -24.39 6.59 3.65
CA GLN A 166 -25.36 7.67 3.76
C GLN A 166 -25.49 8.52 2.49
N GLY A 167 -24.86 8.12 1.37
CA GLY A 167 -24.90 8.87 0.12
C GLY A 167 -23.96 10.08 0.06
N LYS A 168 -22.92 10.12 0.87
CA LYS A 168 -21.99 11.26 0.98
C LYS A 168 -20.54 10.81 0.83
N LEU A 169 -19.84 11.35 -0.17
CA LEU A 169 -18.37 11.24 -0.26
C LEU A 169 -17.76 12.51 0.34
N MET A 170 -17.23 12.38 1.55
CA MET A 170 -16.71 13.51 2.34
C MET A 170 -15.18 13.49 2.37
N ILE A 171 -14.52 14.53 1.88
CA ILE A 171 -13.07 14.72 1.93
C ILE A 171 -12.73 16.20 1.74
N GLY A 172 -11.61 16.65 2.33
CA GLY A 172 -11.17 18.04 2.27
C GLY A 172 -10.38 18.38 1.02
N LEU A 173 -10.91 18.06 -0.18
CA LEU A 173 -10.31 18.44 -1.46
C LEU A 173 -11.21 19.41 -2.22
N LYS A 174 -10.61 20.24 -3.07
CA LYS A 174 -11.37 21.08 -4.01
C LYS A 174 -12.10 20.23 -5.04
N PRO A 175 -13.28 20.64 -5.52
CA PRO A 175 -14.04 19.89 -6.53
C PRO A 175 -13.26 19.64 -7.84
N THR A 176 -12.27 20.47 -8.11
CA THR A 176 -11.47 20.45 -9.33
C THR A 176 -10.16 19.65 -9.21
N THR A 177 -9.79 19.25 -8.01
CA THR A 177 -8.55 18.48 -7.77
C THR A 177 -8.70 17.06 -8.25
N ALA A 178 -7.90 16.67 -9.24
CA ALA A 178 -7.80 15.30 -9.69
C ALA A 178 -6.86 14.51 -8.75
N LEU A 179 -7.37 13.46 -8.11
CA LEU A 179 -6.59 12.59 -7.26
C LEU A 179 -6.28 11.29 -8.00
N GLN A 180 -4.99 10.96 -8.13
CA GLN A 180 -4.58 9.64 -8.61
C GLN A 180 -4.86 8.58 -7.54
N MET A 181 -5.38 7.43 -7.98
CA MET A 181 -5.79 6.33 -7.11
C MET A 181 -5.28 5.00 -7.65
N ILE A 182 -5.12 4.02 -6.75
CA ILE A 182 -4.72 2.65 -7.11
C ILE A 182 -5.57 1.63 -6.35
N ALA A 183 -5.98 0.55 -7.03
CA ALA A 183 -6.57 -0.59 -6.35
C ALA A 183 -5.48 -1.40 -5.62
N VAL A 184 -5.72 -1.78 -4.38
CA VAL A 184 -4.77 -2.58 -3.57
C VAL A 184 -4.37 -3.88 -4.26
N LYS A 185 -5.28 -4.48 -5.05
CA LYS A 185 -4.98 -5.65 -5.87
C LYS A 185 -3.85 -5.40 -6.87
N ASP A 186 -3.78 -4.20 -7.45
CA ASP A 186 -2.70 -3.88 -8.40
C ASP A 186 -1.36 -3.70 -7.69
N ILE A 187 -1.34 -3.18 -6.45
CA ILE A 187 -0.13 -3.19 -5.61
C ILE A 187 0.37 -4.63 -5.43
N GLY A 188 -0.55 -5.59 -5.23
CA GLY A 188 -0.22 -7.02 -5.20
C GLY A 188 0.51 -7.50 -6.45
N LYS A 189 0.02 -7.13 -7.64
CA LYS A 189 0.65 -7.48 -8.93
C LYS A 189 2.05 -6.87 -9.09
N TYR A 190 2.22 -5.60 -8.69
CA TYR A 190 3.55 -4.96 -8.71
C TYR A 190 4.50 -5.58 -7.70
N GLY A 191 4.00 -5.97 -6.51
CA GLY A 191 4.78 -6.73 -5.54
C GLY A 191 5.25 -8.07 -6.10
N LEU A 192 4.36 -8.84 -6.74
CA LEU A 192 4.74 -10.08 -7.42
C LEU A 192 5.80 -9.83 -8.50
N LEU A 193 5.57 -8.84 -9.37
CA LEU A 193 6.50 -8.48 -10.44
C LEU A 193 7.89 -8.14 -9.89
N ALA A 194 7.96 -7.38 -8.79
CA ALA A 194 9.22 -7.02 -8.14
C ALA A 194 10.03 -8.27 -7.72
N PHE A 195 9.37 -9.35 -7.28
CA PHE A 195 10.05 -10.60 -6.94
C PHE A 195 10.39 -11.46 -8.16
N GLU A 196 9.50 -11.53 -9.15
CA GLU A 196 9.75 -12.33 -10.37
C GLU A 196 10.87 -11.73 -11.24
N GLN A 197 10.96 -10.40 -11.30
CA GLN A 197 11.94 -9.65 -12.09
C GLN A 197 12.98 -8.91 -11.20
N ALA A 198 13.42 -9.56 -10.13
CA ALA A 198 14.30 -8.94 -9.13
C ALA A 198 15.60 -8.37 -9.69
N GLU A 199 16.16 -8.96 -10.76
CA GLU A 199 17.38 -8.50 -11.41
C GLU A 199 17.11 -7.32 -12.34
N GLU A 200 16.04 -7.40 -13.14
CA GLU A 200 15.64 -6.36 -14.10
C GLU A 200 15.16 -5.08 -13.42
N LEU A 201 14.48 -5.26 -12.28
CA LEU A 201 13.92 -4.15 -11.49
C LEU A 201 14.84 -3.69 -10.36
N ASN A 202 16.05 -4.22 -10.26
CA ASN A 202 16.99 -3.81 -9.23
C ASN A 202 17.19 -2.29 -9.23
N ARG A 203 17.05 -1.67 -8.04
CA ARG A 203 17.12 -0.23 -7.79
C ARG A 203 16.03 0.60 -8.49
N ARG A 204 14.97 -0.04 -8.96
CA ARG A 204 13.83 0.71 -9.49
C ARG A 204 12.97 1.28 -8.36
N GLU A 205 12.51 2.49 -8.60
CA GLU A 205 11.56 3.23 -7.79
C GLU A 205 10.36 3.50 -8.69
N ILE A 206 9.17 3.05 -8.27
CA ILE A 206 8.01 3.02 -9.16
C ILE A 206 6.82 3.66 -8.44
N ASP A 207 6.40 4.83 -8.93
CA ASP A 207 5.17 5.46 -8.48
C ASP A 207 3.97 4.75 -9.12
N LEU A 208 3.07 4.20 -8.29
CA LEU A 208 2.00 3.30 -8.70
C LEU A 208 0.64 3.98 -8.63
N ALA A 209 0.02 4.20 -9.78
CA ALA A 209 -1.37 4.66 -9.90
C ALA A 209 -2.13 3.82 -10.92
N GLY A 210 -3.45 3.75 -10.77
CA GLY A 210 -4.33 3.01 -11.68
C GLY A 210 -5.34 3.89 -12.41
N ASP A 211 -5.76 4.99 -11.77
CA ASP A 211 -6.77 5.91 -12.31
C ASP A 211 -6.61 7.30 -11.69
N ALA A 212 -7.30 8.30 -12.25
CA ALA A 212 -7.30 9.67 -11.74
C ALA A 212 -8.67 10.33 -11.92
N HIS A 213 -9.28 10.82 -10.84
CA HIS A 213 -10.58 11.47 -10.86
C HIS A 213 -10.67 12.63 -9.89
N THR A 214 -11.48 13.62 -10.22
CA THR A 214 -11.96 14.58 -9.22
C THR A 214 -12.96 13.88 -8.29
N MET A 215 -13.15 14.41 -7.07
CA MET A 215 -14.09 13.80 -6.12
C MET A 215 -15.55 13.82 -6.60
N PRO A 216 -16.04 14.85 -7.32
CA PRO A 216 -17.35 14.78 -7.99
C PRO A 216 -17.45 13.63 -8.99
N GLN A 217 -16.42 13.39 -9.81
CA GLN A 217 -16.38 12.26 -10.76
C GLN A 217 -16.35 10.92 -10.01
N ALA A 218 -15.54 10.81 -8.96
CA ALA A 218 -15.50 9.61 -8.12
C ALA A 218 -16.88 9.32 -7.50
N ALA A 219 -17.56 10.34 -6.97
CA ALA A 219 -18.91 10.20 -6.42
C ALA A 219 -19.91 9.68 -7.44
N GLN A 220 -19.84 10.15 -8.71
CA GLN A 220 -20.70 9.64 -9.81
C GLN A 220 -20.40 8.16 -10.13
N ILE A 221 -19.12 7.77 -10.18
CA ILE A 221 -18.72 6.38 -10.43
C ILE A 221 -19.21 5.47 -9.30
N LEU A 222 -19.01 5.89 -8.05
CA LEU A 222 -19.47 5.15 -6.87
C LEU A 222 -21.01 5.06 -6.83
N SER A 223 -21.72 6.13 -7.20
CA SER A 223 -23.20 6.13 -7.30
C SER A 223 -23.69 5.06 -8.27
N LYS A 224 -23.09 5.02 -9.46
CA LYS A 224 -23.45 4.01 -10.49
C LYS A 224 -23.21 2.58 -9.99
N ALA A 225 -22.09 2.33 -9.33
CA ALA A 225 -21.73 1.01 -8.83
C ALA A 225 -22.60 0.59 -7.64
N ALA A 226 -22.94 1.53 -6.76
CA ALA A 226 -23.75 1.27 -5.56
C ALA A 226 -25.26 1.25 -5.84
N GLY A 227 -25.71 1.64 -7.04
CA GLY A 227 -27.14 1.72 -7.39
C GLY A 227 -27.91 2.78 -6.59
N ARG A 228 -27.23 3.80 -6.06
CA ARG A 228 -27.83 4.90 -5.28
C ARG A 228 -27.03 6.18 -5.45
N THR A 229 -27.68 7.33 -5.18
CA THR A 229 -27.01 8.62 -5.27
C THR A 229 -25.95 8.75 -4.15
N ILE A 230 -24.72 9.07 -4.55
CA ILE A 230 -23.62 9.48 -3.67
C ILE A 230 -23.16 10.85 -4.17
N THR A 231 -23.16 11.85 -3.30
CA THR A 231 -22.74 13.21 -3.65
C THR A 231 -21.43 13.57 -2.97
N PHE A 232 -20.56 14.26 -3.68
CA PHE A 232 -19.35 14.83 -3.07
C PHE A 232 -19.73 15.99 -2.15
N GLN A 233 -19.22 15.97 -0.94
CA GLN A 233 -19.36 17.05 0.05
C GLN A 233 -17.94 17.44 0.52
N PRO A 234 -17.44 18.61 0.13
CA PRO A 234 -16.14 19.07 0.60
C PRO A 234 -16.18 19.36 2.10
N VAL A 235 -15.17 18.85 2.81
CA VAL A 235 -14.93 19.18 4.21
C VAL A 235 -13.92 20.34 4.25
N SER A 236 -14.10 21.31 5.13
CA SER A 236 -13.12 22.37 5.25
C SER A 236 -11.79 21.83 5.79
N ILE A 237 -10.66 22.31 5.25
CA ILE A 237 -9.34 21.92 5.74
C ILE A 237 -9.15 22.24 7.23
N ALA A 238 -9.79 23.31 7.72
CA ALA A 238 -9.78 23.64 9.14
C ALA A 238 -10.40 22.53 10.02
N GLU A 239 -11.49 21.90 9.56
CA GLU A 239 -12.09 20.75 10.27
C GLU A 239 -11.22 19.51 10.18
N VAL A 240 -10.64 19.24 9.01
CA VAL A 240 -9.68 18.11 8.85
C VAL A 240 -8.49 18.30 9.80
N ARG A 241 -7.95 19.49 9.89
CA ARG A 241 -6.79 19.85 10.71
C ARG A 241 -7.02 19.63 12.20
N LYS A 242 -8.25 19.86 12.71
CA LYS A 242 -8.61 19.54 14.09
C LYS A 242 -8.45 18.05 14.41
N ALA A 243 -8.71 17.18 13.44
CA ALA A 243 -8.59 15.74 13.61
C ALA A 243 -7.15 15.23 13.35
N SER A 244 -6.47 15.78 12.34
CA SER A 244 -5.11 15.40 11.98
C SER A 244 -4.44 16.50 11.15
N GLU A 245 -3.37 17.08 11.69
CA GLU A 245 -2.52 18.04 10.98
C GLU A 245 -1.86 17.39 9.77
N ASP A 246 -1.30 16.21 9.94
CA ASP A 246 -0.63 15.44 8.89
C ASP A 246 -1.55 15.14 7.70
N TYR A 247 -2.81 14.75 7.98
CA TYR A 247 -3.80 14.50 6.94
C TYR A 247 -4.23 15.80 6.23
N ALA A 248 -4.35 16.90 6.96
CA ALA A 248 -4.67 18.20 6.37
C ALA A 248 -3.55 18.69 5.45
N LEU A 249 -2.29 18.58 5.87
CA LEU A 249 -1.11 18.91 5.03
C LEU A 249 -1.09 18.09 3.74
N MET A 250 -1.44 16.80 3.83
CA MET A 250 -1.53 15.94 2.64
C MET A 250 -2.62 16.42 1.68
N LEU A 251 -3.81 16.76 2.16
CA LEU A 251 -4.90 17.24 1.29
C LEU A 251 -4.58 18.60 0.66
N GLU A 252 -3.99 19.52 1.41
CA GLU A 252 -3.50 20.82 0.87
C GLU A 252 -2.43 20.59 -0.21
N TRP A 253 -1.56 19.62 -0.01
CA TRP A 253 -0.54 19.27 -0.99
C TRP A 253 -1.18 18.69 -2.26
N PHE A 254 -2.20 17.83 -2.13
CA PHE A 254 -2.95 17.32 -3.29
C PHE A 254 -3.62 18.45 -4.07
N ASP A 255 -4.21 19.43 -3.40
CA ASP A 255 -4.85 20.57 -4.02
C ASP A 255 -3.85 21.50 -4.75
N ARG A 256 -2.61 21.56 -4.32
CA ARG A 256 -1.58 22.43 -4.85
C ARG A 256 -0.68 21.77 -5.88
N VAL A 257 -0.31 20.51 -5.67
CA VAL A 257 0.71 19.79 -6.43
C VAL A 257 0.17 18.50 -7.02
N GLY A 258 -0.36 17.61 -6.17
CA GLY A 258 -0.88 16.30 -6.54
C GLY A 258 0.19 15.26 -6.87
N TYR A 259 -0.27 14.03 -7.09
CA TYR A 259 0.55 12.93 -7.62
C TYR A 259 0.77 13.10 -9.14
N ASP A 260 1.85 12.49 -9.64
CA ASP A 260 2.25 12.55 -11.05
C ASP A 260 2.75 11.21 -11.60
N ALA A 261 2.27 10.09 -11.04
CA ALA A 261 2.62 8.76 -11.54
C ALA A 261 2.21 8.60 -13.02
N ASP A 262 3.12 8.06 -13.84
CA ASP A 262 2.88 7.79 -15.27
C ASP A 262 2.07 6.51 -15.45
N ILE A 263 0.74 6.61 -15.36
CA ILE A 263 -0.18 5.47 -15.46
C ILE A 263 0.00 4.72 -16.80
N PRO A 264 -0.09 5.36 -17.98
CA PRO A 264 0.05 4.65 -19.26
C PRO A 264 1.46 4.10 -19.49
N GLY A 265 2.49 4.85 -19.08
CA GLY A 265 3.88 4.41 -19.21
C GLY A 265 4.18 3.20 -18.33
N ASN A 266 3.68 3.17 -17.11
CA ASN A 266 3.81 2.01 -16.23
C ASN A 266 3.05 0.79 -16.77
N ALA A 267 1.82 0.97 -17.27
CA ALA A 267 1.05 -0.11 -17.89
C ALA A 267 1.82 -0.74 -19.06
N LYS A 268 2.39 0.08 -19.94
CA LYS A 268 3.18 -0.37 -21.08
C LYS A 268 4.49 -1.04 -20.65
N ARG A 269 5.22 -0.43 -19.71
CA ARG A 269 6.55 -0.90 -19.27
C ARG A 269 6.48 -2.21 -18.52
N TYR A 270 5.50 -2.37 -17.64
CA TYR A 270 5.41 -3.50 -16.71
C TYR A 270 4.34 -4.53 -17.12
N GLY A 271 3.59 -4.28 -18.19
CA GLY A 271 2.55 -5.21 -18.66
C GLY A 271 1.37 -5.39 -17.69
N ILE A 272 1.22 -4.48 -16.72
CA ILE A 272 0.14 -4.52 -15.73
C ILE A 272 -0.94 -3.54 -16.17
N LYS A 273 -2.09 -4.07 -16.65
CA LYS A 273 -3.26 -3.25 -16.91
C LYS A 273 -3.75 -2.65 -15.59
N PRO A 274 -3.83 -1.31 -15.47
CA PRO A 274 -4.33 -0.68 -14.26
C PRO A 274 -5.83 -0.94 -14.11
N THR A 275 -6.27 -1.17 -12.86
CA THR A 275 -7.69 -1.23 -12.52
C THR A 275 -8.24 0.18 -12.42
N THR A 276 -9.28 0.51 -13.21
CA THR A 276 -9.97 1.79 -13.10
C THR A 276 -10.86 1.84 -11.83
N LEU A 277 -11.19 3.05 -11.38
CA LEU A 277 -12.12 3.23 -10.26
C LEU A 277 -13.48 2.56 -10.54
N ALA A 278 -13.96 2.64 -11.77
CA ALA A 278 -15.21 1.99 -12.19
C ALA A 278 -15.13 0.45 -12.12
N GLU A 279 -14.01 -0.15 -12.60
CA GLU A 279 -13.79 -1.59 -12.52
C GLU A 279 -13.63 -2.06 -11.07
N TRP A 280 -12.97 -1.26 -10.21
CA TRP A 280 -12.86 -1.54 -8.79
C TRP A 280 -14.22 -1.47 -8.10
N ALA A 281 -14.95 -0.37 -8.30
CA ALA A 281 -16.24 -0.14 -7.66
C ALA A 281 -17.30 -1.21 -8.05
N ALA A 282 -17.28 -1.70 -9.29
CA ALA A 282 -18.18 -2.75 -9.76
C ALA A 282 -17.96 -4.12 -9.06
N ARG A 283 -16.79 -4.33 -8.43
CA ARG A 283 -16.48 -5.57 -7.69
C ARG A 283 -16.79 -5.48 -6.21
N VAL A 284 -17.05 -4.29 -5.71
CA VAL A 284 -17.38 -4.05 -4.30
C VAL A 284 -18.81 -4.49 -4.02
N ARG A 285 -19.02 -5.17 -2.91
CA ARG A 285 -20.37 -5.42 -2.39
C ARG A 285 -20.81 -4.21 -1.58
N TRP A 286 -21.58 -3.35 -2.23
CA TRP A 286 -22.17 -2.18 -1.57
C TRP A 286 -23.30 -2.60 -0.65
N SER A 287 -23.39 -1.97 0.52
CA SER A 287 -24.53 -2.16 1.44
C SER A 287 -25.82 -1.70 0.76
N SER A 288 -26.91 -2.45 0.93
CA SER A 288 -28.23 -1.96 0.54
C SER A 288 -28.55 -0.65 1.26
N PRO A 289 -29.31 0.28 0.65
CA PRO A 289 -29.78 1.46 1.37
C PRO A 289 -30.46 1.02 2.66
N THR A 290 -30.06 1.57 3.78
CA THR A 290 -30.88 1.48 5.01
C THR A 290 -32.15 2.24 4.74
N ALA A 291 -33.31 1.51 4.77
CA ALA A 291 -34.64 2.07 4.61
C ALA A 291 -34.91 3.11 5.70
#